data_7640d753df88018a6649e0bce504eeee
#
_entry.id   7640d753df88018a6649e0bce504eeee
#
_cell.length_a   1.000
_cell.length_b   1.000
_cell.length_c   1.000
_cell.angle_alpha   90.00
_cell.angle_beta   90.00
_cell.angle_gamma   90.00
#
_symmetry.space_group_name_H-M   'P 1'
#
loop_
_entity.id
_entity.type
_entity.pdbx_description
1 polymer ?
#
loop_
_entity_poly.entity_id
_entity_poly.type
_entity_poly.pdbx_seq_one_letter_code
_entity_poly.pdbx_strand_id
1 'polypeptide(L)'
;MTMRRLVLVLVPAVLLCAYAVRAEKEDLKSGPQAGDNLPGPLLSIVAYSDEPSLVGKKLDLTERYGQDPVILVFAREMTKPLTDLVRKLDAEVAKRKSAKLRAIVVILSDDDALEQNLKDFAAKDGIKNFNLAFMEPAGPKHYKLSKEADVTVLLYKRQKVEANHAFKKGELNEKGVEKIVADVPKIASKR
;
A
#
# COMPACT_ATOMS: atom_id res chain seq x y z
N MET A 1 -59.09 -54.43 35.76
CA MET A 1 -57.66 -54.20 35.98
C MET A 1 -57.01 -53.83 34.65
N THR A 2 -57.01 -52.53 34.30
CA THR A 2 -56.64 -52.00 33.01
C THR A 2 -55.28 -51.31 33.08
N MET A 3 -54.26 -51.94 32.51
CA MET A 3 -52.90 -51.43 32.41
C MET A 3 -52.81 -50.37 31.31
N ARG A 4 -52.67 -49.09 31.66
CA ARG A 4 -52.36 -48.00 30.74
C ARG A 4 -50.87 -48.07 30.34
N ARG A 5 -50.62 -48.35 29.09
CA ARG A 5 -49.27 -48.26 28.47
C ARG A 5 -48.95 -46.80 28.17
N LEU A 6 -47.96 -46.29 28.87
CA LEU A 6 -47.38 -44.93 28.62
C LEU A 6 -46.41 -45.04 27.42
N VAL A 7 -46.77 -44.42 26.30
CA VAL A 7 -45.89 -44.32 25.12
C VAL A 7 -45.03 -43.05 25.28
N LEU A 8 -43.76 -43.24 25.52
CA LEU A 8 -42.75 -42.18 25.58
C LEU A 8 -42.34 -41.84 24.14
N VAL A 9 -42.80 -40.68 23.65
CA VAL A 9 -42.32 -40.16 22.33
C VAL A 9 -41.01 -39.41 22.51
N LEU A 10 -39.93 -39.99 22.08
CA LEU A 10 -38.62 -39.35 22.03
C LEU A 10 -38.56 -38.44 20.78
N VAL A 11 -38.56 -37.12 20.99
CA VAL A 11 -38.32 -36.14 19.93
C VAL A 11 -36.82 -35.93 19.79
N PRO A 12 -36.18 -36.24 18.63
CA PRO A 12 -34.79 -35.94 18.44
C PRO A 12 -34.63 -34.43 18.19
N ALA A 13 -33.93 -33.75 19.09
CA ALA A 13 -33.50 -32.39 18.89
C ALA A 13 -32.40 -32.36 17.81
N VAL A 14 -32.78 -31.99 16.59
CA VAL A 14 -31.82 -31.70 15.51
C VAL A 14 -31.16 -30.38 15.81
N LEU A 15 -29.91 -30.44 16.34
CA LEU A 15 -29.03 -29.28 16.49
C LEU A 15 -28.60 -28.82 15.10
N LEU A 16 -29.29 -27.81 14.53
CA LEU A 16 -28.80 -27.09 13.36
C LEU A 16 -27.57 -26.25 13.76
N CYS A 17 -26.36 -26.81 13.59
CA CYS A 17 -25.15 -26.02 13.57
C CYS A 17 -25.17 -25.13 12.33
N ALA A 18 -25.59 -23.88 12.51
CA ALA A 18 -25.40 -22.82 11.51
C ALA A 18 -23.91 -22.55 11.38
N TYR A 19 -23.25 -23.20 10.41
CA TYR A 19 -21.93 -22.80 9.95
C TYR A 19 -22.09 -21.44 9.28
N ALA A 20 -21.78 -20.37 10.01
CA ALA A 20 -21.58 -19.07 9.43
C ALA A 20 -20.33 -19.16 8.52
N VAL A 21 -20.56 -19.45 7.24
CA VAL A 21 -19.51 -19.28 6.20
C VAL A 21 -19.20 -17.79 6.17
N ARG A 22 -18.17 -17.42 6.93
CA ARG A 22 -17.55 -16.10 6.81
C ARG A 22 -16.88 -16.11 5.46
N ALA A 23 -17.53 -15.49 4.47
CA ALA A 23 -16.89 -15.24 3.18
C ALA A 23 -15.60 -14.47 3.47
N GLU A 24 -14.47 -15.13 3.35
CA GLU A 24 -13.16 -14.50 3.40
C GLU A 24 -13.14 -13.53 2.22
N LYS A 25 -13.14 -12.23 2.51
CA LYS A 25 -13.05 -11.20 1.48
C LYS A 25 -11.70 -11.42 0.79
N GLU A 26 -11.73 -11.90 -0.44
CA GLU A 26 -10.52 -12.13 -1.20
C GLU A 26 -9.73 -10.82 -1.28
N ASP A 27 -8.51 -10.83 -0.75
CA ASP A 27 -7.67 -9.65 -0.70
C ASP A 27 -7.38 -9.16 -2.13
N LEU A 28 -7.57 -7.87 -2.38
CA LEU A 28 -7.30 -7.25 -3.66
C LEU A 28 -5.82 -7.42 -4.03
N LYS A 29 -5.55 -8.16 -5.11
CA LYS A 29 -4.19 -8.31 -5.63
C LYS A 29 -3.87 -7.18 -6.60
N SER A 30 -2.87 -6.37 -6.29
CA SER A 30 -2.38 -5.29 -7.13
C SER A 30 -0.87 -5.18 -7.03
N GLY A 31 -0.18 -5.26 -8.16
CA GLY A 31 1.28 -5.24 -8.18
C GLY A 31 1.93 -6.55 -7.73
N PRO A 32 3.27 -6.59 -7.68
CA PRO A 32 4.03 -7.74 -7.20
C PRO A 32 3.69 -8.04 -5.75
N GLN A 33 3.54 -9.33 -5.43
CA GLN A 33 3.14 -9.79 -4.10
C GLN A 33 4.37 -10.04 -3.20
N ALA A 34 4.14 -10.21 -1.90
CA ALA A 34 5.21 -10.56 -0.96
C ALA A 34 5.93 -11.84 -1.43
N GLY A 35 7.26 -11.78 -1.51
CA GLY A 35 8.10 -12.82 -2.06
C GLY A 35 8.51 -12.64 -3.51
N ASP A 36 7.78 -11.81 -4.29
CA ASP A 36 8.14 -11.51 -5.68
C ASP A 36 9.30 -10.53 -5.77
N ASN A 37 10.02 -10.55 -6.88
CA ASN A 37 10.96 -9.48 -7.24
C ASN A 37 10.23 -8.32 -7.91
N LEU A 38 10.81 -7.10 -7.83
CA LEU A 38 10.31 -5.99 -8.63
C LEU A 38 10.44 -6.33 -10.12
N PRO A 39 9.40 -6.03 -10.91
CA PRO A 39 9.30 -6.55 -12.28
C PRO A 39 10.07 -5.75 -13.34
N GLY A 40 10.84 -4.74 -12.95
CA GLY A 40 11.63 -3.95 -13.88
C GLY A 40 11.49 -2.44 -13.66
N PRO A 41 11.91 -1.62 -14.62
CA PRO A 41 12.08 -0.19 -14.45
C PRO A 41 10.76 0.55 -14.20
N LEU A 42 10.84 1.57 -13.33
CA LEU A 42 9.75 2.49 -12.99
C LEU A 42 10.13 3.91 -13.38
N LEU A 43 9.95 4.24 -14.66
CA LEU A 43 10.21 5.59 -15.17
C LEU A 43 9.08 6.54 -14.81
N SER A 44 9.33 7.46 -13.89
CA SER A 44 8.37 8.48 -13.45
C SER A 44 8.99 9.89 -13.48
N ILE A 45 8.18 10.93 -13.55
CA ILE A 45 8.63 12.33 -13.48
C ILE A 45 8.61 12.73 -12.00
N VAL A 46 9.74 13.19 -11.49
CA VAL A 46 9.88 13.62 -10.09
C VAL A 46 9.38 15.05 -9.94
N ALA A 47 8.27 15.24 -9.21
CA ALA A 47 7.74 16.57 -8.89
C ALA A 47 8.42 17.18 -7.68
N TYR A 48 8.75 16.37 -6.66
CA TYR A 48 9.42 16.80 -5.45
C TYR A 48 10.40 15.72 -4.96
N SER A 49 11.53 16.14 -4.40
CA SER A 49 12.56 15.27 -3.83
C SER A 49 13.36 16.00 -2.75
N ASP A 50 13.88 15.25 -1.76
CA ASP A 50 14.94 15.70 -0.84
C ASP A 50 16.28 15.94 -1.56
N GLU A 51 16.43 15.41 -2.79
CA GLU A 51 17.52 15.72 -3.71
C GLU A 51 17.03 16.66 -4.83
N PRO A 52 17.22 17.98 -4.72
CA PRO A 52 16.68 18.97 -5.68
C PRO A 52 17.11 18.71 -7.13
N SER A 53 18.26 18.08 -7.32
CA SER A 53 18.77 17.73 -8.66
C SER A 53 17.92 16.72 -9.42
N LEU A 54 16.99 16.02 -8.75
CA LEU A 54 16.10 15.04 -9.35
C LEU A 54 14.79 15.68 -9.85
N VAL A 55 14.41 16.83 -9.31
CA VAL A 55 13.13 17.49 -9.63
C VAL A 55 13.04 17.84 -11.11
N GLY A 56 11.89 17.56 -11.71
CA GLY A 56 11.61 17.75 -13.14
C GLY A 56 12.19 16.67 -14.06
N LYS A 57 12.95 15.71 -13.53
CA LYS A 57 13.55 14.64 -14.34
C LYS A 57 12.64 13.43 -14.43
N LYS A 58 12.63 12.79 -15.61
CA LYS A 58 12.07 11.45 -15.80
C LYS A 58 13.16 10.42 -15.58
N LEU A 59 13.05 9.62 -14.52
CA LEU A 59 14.06 8.64 -14.14
C LEU A 59 13.47 7.46 -13.37
N ASP A 60 14.26 6.40 -13.23
CA ASP A 60 13.91 5.22 -12.42
C ASP A 60 14.49 5.35 -11.01
N LEU A 61 13.63 5.69 -10.06
CA LEU A 61 14.03 5.78 -8.65
C LEU A 61 14.26 4.39 -8.03
N THR A 62 13.64 3.33 -8.56
CA THR A 62 13.82 1.97 -8.04
C THR A 62 15.21 1.42 -8.39
N GLU A 63 15.70 1.72 -9.59
CA GLU A 63 17.08 1.42 -9.99
C GLU A 63 18.09 2.26 -9.20
N ARG A 64 17.81 3.58 -9.05
CA ARG A 64 18.66 4.50 -8.29
C ARG A 64 18.90 4.06 -6.86
N TYR A 65 17.87 3.58 -6.18
CA TYR A 65 17.98 3.12 -4.80
C TYR A 65 18.46 1.67 -4.67
N GLY A 66 18.45 0.90 -5.74
CA GLY A 66 19.09 -0.40 -5.85
C GLY A 66 18.75 -1.37 -4.73
N GLN A 67 19.69 -1.58 -3.82
CA GLN A 67 19.55 -2.54 -2.70
C GLN A 67 18.98 -1.93 -1.41
N ASP A 68 18.75 -0.62 -1.39
CA ASP A 68 18.18 0.05 -0.23
C ASP A 68 16.76 -0.46 0.07
N PRO A 69 16.29 -0.42 1.32
CA PRO A 69 14.89 -0.62 1.63
C PRO A 69 14.06 0.55 1.14
N VAL A 70 12.94 0.26 0.49
CA VAL A 70 12.07 1.29 -0.12
C VAL A 70 10.61 1.03 0.19
N ILE A 71 9.89 2.10 0.49
CA ILE A 71 8.43 2.17 0.49
C ILE A 71 8.01 2.77 -0.83
N LEU A 72 7.33 2.01 -1.68
CA LEU A 72 6.82 2.46 -2.96
C LEU A 72 5.30 2.47 -2.94
N VAL A 73 4.73 3.63 -3.14
CA VAL A 73 3.28 3.85 -3.14
C VAL A 73 2.84 4.23 -4.55
N PHE A 74 1.92 3.49 -5.12
CA PHE A 74 1.14 3.90 -6.29
C PHE A 74 -0.23 4.38 -5.84
N ALA A 75 -0.69 5.51 -6.34
CA ALA A 75 -2.04 6.00 -6.07
C ALA A 75 -2.61 6.72 -7.29
N ARG A 76 -3.95 6.76 -7.38
CA ARG A 76 -4.64 7.44 -8.50
C ARG A 76 -5.03 8.86 -8.17
N GLU A 77 -5.21 9.18 -6.90
CA GLU A 77 -5.63 10.50 -6.42
C GLU A 77 -4.92 10.84 -5.11
N MET A 78 -4.65 12.13 -4.87
CA MET A 78 -4.13 12.65 -3.60
C MET A 78 -5.26 12.84 -2.59
N THR A 79 -5.78 11.72 -2.06
CA THR A 79 -6.85 11.74 -1.05
C THR A 79 -6.33 12.07 0.35
N LYS A 80 -7.21 12.52 1.25
CA LYS A 80 -6.82 12.78 2.65
C LYS A 80 -6.19 11.56 3.34
N PRO A 81 -6.72 10.30 3.24
CA PRO A 81 -6.06 9.15 3.83
C PRO A 81 -4.66 8.90 3.25
N LEU A 82 -4.44 9.15 1.95
CA LEU A 82 -3.12 9.03 1.34
C LEU A 82 -2.15 10.09 1.89
N THR A 83 -2.58 11.34 2.01
CA THR A 83 -1.72 12.40 2.58
C THR A 83 -1.36 12.11 4.03
N ASP A 84 -2.30 11.57 4.82
CA ASP A 84 -2.04 11.12 6.20
C ASP A 84 -1.03 9.95 6.23
N LEU A 85 -1.14 8.99 5.31
CA LEU A 85 -0.16 7.91 5.13
C LEU A 85 1.23 8.46 4.83
N VAL A 86 1.34 9.37 3.84
CA VAL A 86 2.63 9.96 3.43
C VAL A 86 3.29 10.68 4.60
N ARG A 87 2.55 11.47 5.39
CA ARG A 87 3.10 12.13 6.59
C ARG A 87 3.62 11.14 7.64
N LYS A 88 2.86 10.08 7.92
CA LYS A 88 3.29 9.05 8.89
C LYS A 88 4.53 8.31 8.39
N LEU A 89 4.59 7.99 7.10
CA LEU A 89 5.74 7.31 6.51
C LEU A 89 6.96 8.24 6.40
N ASP A 90 6.79 9.56 6.14
CA ASP A 90 7.88 10.53 6.16
C ASP A 90 8.59 10.55 7.53
N ALA A 91 7.81 10.54 8.61
CA ALA A 91 8.32 10.43 9.96
C ALA A 91 9.06 9.09 10.21
N GLU A 92 8.57 7.98 9.63
CA GLU A 92 9.22 6.66 9.75
C GLU A 92 10.55 6.61 8.97
N VAL A 93 10.62 7.24 7.79
CA VAL A 93 11.88 7.39 7.02
C VAL A 93 12.89 8.19 7.82
N ALA A 94 12.47 9.32 8.39
CA ALA A 94 13.33 10.16 9.23
C ALA A 94 13.95 9.39 10.41
N LYS A 95 13.17 8.49 11.04
CA LYS A 95 13.63 7.65 12.16
C LYS A 95 14.59 6.53 11.75
N ARG A 96 14.66 6.19 10.46
CA ARG A 96 15.43 5.05 9.92
C ARG A 96 16.51 5.46 8.91
N LYS A 97 17.04 6.68 9.04
CA LYS A 97 18.11 7.18 8.16
C LYS A 97 19.36 6.27 8.15
N SER A 98 19.71 5.69 9.29
CA SER A 98 20.83 4.73 9.39
C SER A 98 20.61 3.44 8.59
N ALA A 99 19.35 3.04 8.38
CA ALA A 99 18.99 1.90 7.54
C ALA A 99 18.86 2.27 6.04
N LYS A 100 19.07 3.56 5.68
CA LYS A 100 18.88 4.11 4.33
C LYS A 100 17.50 3.86 3.77
N LEU A 101 16.45 3.87 4.63
CA LEU A 101 15.09 3.74 4.18
C LEU A 101 14.74 4.88 3.23
N ARG A 102 14.20 4.53 2.06
CA ARG A 102 13.73 5.46 1.03
C ARG A 102 12.23 5.37 0.88
N ALA A 103 11.62 6.41 0.33
CA ALA A 103 10.19 6.40 0.08
C ALA A 103 9.86 7.15 -1.21
N ILE A 104 8.94 6.57 -1.97
CA ILE A 104 8.49 7.07 -3.28
C ILE A 104 6.96 7.00 -3.30
N VAL A 105 6.32 8.10 -3.68
CA VAL A 105 4.91 8.09 -4.12
C VAL A 105 4.87 8.37 -5.61
N VAL A 106 4.15 7.55 -6.35
CA VAL A 106 3.90 7.74 -7.77
C VAL A 106 2.40 7.91 -7.97
N ILE A 107 1.98 9.10 -8.37
CA ILE A 107 0.57 9.36 -8.71
C ILE A 107 0.35 9.01 -10.19
N LEU A 108 -0.66 8.16 -10.42
CA LEU A 108 -1.04 7.67 -11.75
C LEU A 108 -2.15 8.58 -12.30
N SER A 109 -1.76 9.68 -12.94
CA SER A 109 -2.69 10.70 -13.44
C SER A 109 -2.08 11.47 -14.61
N ASP A 110 -2.94 12.00 -15.46
CA ASP A 110 -2.65 12.89 -16.58
C ASP A 110 -3.13 14.34 -16.31
N ASP A 111 -3.42 14.68 -15.05
CA ASP A 111 -3.78 16.03 -14.64
C ASP A 111 -2.58 16.98 -14.80
N ASP A 112 -2.71 17.99 -15.66
CA ASP A 112 -1.66 19.01 -15.92
C ASP A 112 -1.26 19.79 -14.66
N ALA A 113 -2.16 19.94 -13.68
CA ALA A 113 -1.89 20.62 -12.41
C ALA A 113 -1.16 19.74 -11.39
N LEU A 114 -1.01 18.44 -11.66
CA LEU A 114 -0.53 17.47 -10.67
C LEU A 114 0.87 17.78 -10.16
N GLU A 115 1.78 18.17 -11.02
CA GLU A 115 3.16 18.49 -10.61
C GLU A 115 3.17 19.64 -9.56
N GLN A 116 2.41 20.71 -9.82
CA GLN A 116 2.32 21.83 -8.88
C GLN A 116 1.61 21.41 -7.58
N ASN A 117 0.52 20.64 -7.68
CA ASN A 117 -0.21 20.13 -6.52
C ASN A 117 0.67 19.28 -5.60
N LEU A 118 1.57 18.47 -6.15
CA LEU A 118 2.53 17.66 -5.38
C LEU A 118 3.59 18.53 -4.69
N LYS A 119 4.08 19.57 -5.35
CA LYS A 119 5.01 20.55 -4.75
C LYS A 119 4.35 21.30 -3.59
N ASP A 120 3.12 21.77 -3.80
CA ASP A 120 2.35 22.50 -2.79
C ASP A 120 2.04 21.61 -1.59
N PHE A 121 1.67 20.34 -1.82
CA PHE A 121 1.50 19.36 -0.77
C PHE A 121 2.79 19.16 0.05
N ALA A 122 3.92 18.95 -0.61
CA ALA A 122 5.19 18.77 0.09
C ALA A 122 5.55 19.98 0.96
N ALA A 123 5.37 21.20 0.44
CA ALA A 123 5.64 22.43 1.16
C ALA A 123 4.69 22.65 2.34
N LYS A 124 3.37 22.49 2.11
CA LYS A 124 2.33 22.71 3.12
C LYS A 124 2.42 21.70 4.27
N ASP A 125 2.68 20.44 3.96
CA ASP A 125 2.67 19.36 4.92
C ASP A 125 4.08 19.03 5.47
N GLY A 126 5.09 19.78 5.05
CA GLY A 126 6.46 19.67 5.55
C GLY A 126 7.11 18.33 5.23
N ILE A 127 6.78 17.72 4.08
CA ILE A 127 7.38 16.48 3.62
C ILE A 127 8.86 16.71 3.28
N LYS A 128 9.75 15.88 3.82
CA LYS A 128 11.20 16.08 3.68
C LYS A 128 11.98 14.85 3.25
N ASN A 129 11.41 13.66 3.38
CA ASN A 129 12.13 12.41 3.19
C ASN A 129 11.47 11.52 2.13
N PHE A 130 10.60 12.10 1.30
CA PHE A 130 9.88 11.40 0.23
C PHE A 130 10.25 11.96 -1.15
N ASN A 131 10.21 11.07 -2.15
CA ASN A 131 10.12 11.49 -3.54
C ASN A 131 8.65 11.42 -3.97
N LEU A 132 8.09 12.54 -4.40
CA LEU A 132 6.78 12.60 -5.01
C LEU A 132 6.96 12.66 -6.52
N ALA A 133 6.42 11.68 -7.20
CA ALA A 133 6.53 11.53 -8.63
C ALA A 133 5.16 11.26 -9.24
N PHE A 134 5.08 11.36 -10.55
CA PHE A 134 3.87 11.04 -11.29
C PHE A 134 4.21 10.37 -12.63
N MET A 135 3.20 9.71 -13.18
CA MET A 135 3.25 9.11 -14.50
C MET A 135 1.83 8.93 -15.04
N GLU A 136 1.72 8.51 -16.28
CA GLU A 136 0.44 8.26 -16.96
C GLU A 136 -0.51 7.35 -16.17
N PRO A 137 -1.85 7.49 -16.32
CA PRO A 137 -2.86 6.74 -15.53
C PRO A 137 -2.76 5.23 -15.67
N ALA A 138 -2.24 4.73 -16.80
CA ALA A 138 -2.05 3.30 -17.04
C ALA A 138 -1.04 2.65 -16.09
N GLY A 139 -0.11 3.46 -15.55
CA GLY A 139 0.98 2.99 -14.71
C GLY A 139 1.98 2.08 -15.44
N PRO A 140 2.95 1.54 -14.73
CA PRO A 140 3.98 0.68 -15.30
C PRO A 140 3.42 -0.71 -15.59
N LYS A 141 3.31 -1.08 -16.88
CA LYS A 141 2.65 -2.32 -17.34
C LYS A 141 3.14 -3.58 -16.64
N HIS A 142 4.46 -3.68 -16.41
CA HIS A 142 5.03 -4.90 -15.79
C HIS A 142 4.65 -5.06 -14.33
N TYR A 143 4.28 -3.99 -13.64
CA TYR A 143 3.85 -4.06 -12.23
C TYR A 143 2.47 -4.69 -12.07
N LYS A 144 1.68 -4.82 -13.14
CA LYS A 144 0.34 -5.44 -13.12
C LYS A 144 -0.56 -4.86 -12.01
N LEU A 145 -0.54 -3.53 -11.89
CA LEU A 145 -1.40 -2.84 -10.93
C LEU A 145 -2.88 -3.07 -11.31
N SER A 146 -3.68 -3.47 -10.34
CA SER A 146 -5.12 -3.66 -10.56
C SER A 146 -5.80 -2.31 -10.88
N LYS A 147 -6.71 -2.32 -11.84
CA LYS A 147 -7.56 -1.16 -12.15
C LYS A 147 -8.51 -0.81 -11.01
N GLU A 148 -8.84 -1.79 -10.17
CA GLU A 148 -9.70 -1.62 -8.99
C GLU A 148 -8.93 -1.03 -7.79
N ALA A 149 -7.59 -1.07 -7.81
CA ALA A 149 -6.77 -0.51 -6.75
C ALA A 149 -6.62 1.00 -6.94
N ASP A 150 -7.09 1.75 -5.95
CA ASP A 150 -6.85 3.19 -5.82
C ASP A 150 -5.48 3.47 -5.23
N VAL A 151 -5.06 2.66 -4.26
CA VAL A 151 -3.74 2.73 -3.63
C VAL A 151 -3.12 1.34 -3.57
N THR A 152 -1.85 1.23 -3.99
CA THR A 152 -1.02 0.03 -3.81
C THR A 152 0.30 0.41 -3.16
N VAL A 153 0.63 -0.23 -2.04
CA VAL A 153 1.85 0.03 -1.28
C VAL A 153 2.73 -1.22 -1.26
N LEU A 154 3.94 -1.08 -1.77
CA LEU A 154 4.97 -2.11 -1.77
C LEU A 154 6.06 -1.72 -0.77
N LEU A 155 6.37 -2.60 0.15
CA LEU A 155 7.54 -2.50 0.99
C LEU A 155 8.56 -3.52 0.51
N TYR A 156 9.68 -3.06 -0.01
CA TYR A 156 10.68 -3.96 -0.57
C TYR A 156 12.11 -3.64 -0.10
N LYS A 157 12.98 -4.62 -0.19
CA LYS A 157 14.41 -4.52 0.07
C LYS A 157 15.17 -5.43 -0.88
N ARG A 158 16.29 -4.96 -1.41
CA ARG A 158 17.08 -5.73 -2.38
C ARG A 158 16.26 -6.21 -3.56
N GLN A 159 15.39 -5.34 -4.06
CA GLN A 159 14.45 -5.60 -5.17
C GLN A 159 13.41 -6.70 -4.88
N LYS A 160 13.30 -7.21 -3.64
CA LYS A 160 12.32 -8.22 -3.24
C LYS A 160 11.22 -7.60 -2.36
N VAL A 161 9.97 -7.86 -2.69
CA VAL A 161 8.80 -7.38 -1.94
C VAL A 161 8.64 -8.19 -0.65
N GLU A 162 8.59 -7.52 0.49
CA GLU A 162 8.38 -8.10 1.81
C GLU A 162 6.94 -7.91 2.31
N ALA A 163 6.25 -6.88 1.80
CA ALA A 163 4.83 -6.67 2.08
C ALA A 163 4.17 -5.92 0.91
N ASN A 164 2.91 -6.25 0.65
CA ASN A 164 2.06 -5.59 -0.32
C ASN A 164 0.71 -5.28 0.34
N HIS A 165 0.22 -4.06 0.15
CA HIS A 165 -1.10 -3.62 0.60
C HIS A 165 -1.80 -2.96 -0.58
N ALA A 166 -3.00 -3.42 -0.91
CA ALA A 166 -3.82 -2.85 -1.97
C ALA A 166 -5.19 -2.45 -1.43
N PHE A 167 -5.68 -1.28 -1.84
CA PHE A 167 -6.94 -0.71 -1.38
C PHE A 167 -7.75 -0.24 -2.58
N LYS A 168 -9.04 -0.57 -2.60
CA LYS A 168 -10.01 0.03 -3.52
C LYS A 168 -10.29 1.47 -3.11
N LYS A 169 -10.97 2.22 -3.99
CA LYS A 169 -11.38 3.60 -3.69
C LYS A 169 -12.18 3.66 -2.39
N GLY A 170 -11.73 4.52 -1.47
CA GLY A 170 -12.32 4.70 -0.14
C GLY A 170 -12.01 3.61 0.90
N GLU A 171 -11.24 2.56 0.57
CA GLU A 171 -10.89 1.52 1.54
C GLU A 171 -9.66 1.87 2.41
N LEU A 172 -8.77 2.73 1.91
CA LEU A 172 -7.66 3.21 2.72
C LEU A 172 -8.21 4.10 3.85
N ASN A 173 -8.05 3.64 5.07
CA ASN A 173 -8.49 4.31 6.29
C ASN A 173 -7.38 4.26 7.35
N GLU A 174 -7.63 4.78 8.55
CA GLU A 174 -6.64 4.83 9.62
C GLU A 174 -6.05 3.46 9.95
N LYS A 175 -6.88 2.39 10.02
CA LYS A 175 -6.39 1.02 10.27
C LYS A 175 -5.49 0.51 9.14
N GLY A 176 -5.82 0.83 7.89
CA GLY A 176 -4.98 0.51 6.73
C GLY A 176 -3.63 1.22 6.81
N VAL A 177 -3.64 2.50 7.16
CA VAL A 177 -2.43 3.30 7.37
C VAL A 177 -1.57 2.71 8.50
N GLU A 178 -2.16 2.36 9.63
CA GLU A 178 -1.45 1.73 10.76
C GLU A 178 -0.83 0.37 10.38
N LYS A 179 -1.56 -0.45 9.61
CA LYS A 179 -1.05 -1.74 9.10
C LYS A 179 0.18 -1.56 8.22
N ILE A 180 0.15 -0.58 7.30
CA ILE A 180 1.30 -0.28 6.45
C ILE A 180 2.50 0.17 7.29
N VAL A 181 2.29 1.10 8.23
CA VAL A 181 3.35 1.62 9.11
C VAL A 181 3.94 0.50 9.98
N ALA A 182 3.10 -0.41 10.48
CA ALA A 182 3.54 -1.57 11.28
C ALA A 182 4.43 -2.54 10.50
N ASP A 183 4.31 -2.57 9.17
CA ASP A 183 5.11 -3.43 8.30
C ASP A 183 6.47 -2.84 7.90
N VAL A 184 6.69 -1.53 8.09
CA VAL A 184 7.98 -0.86 7.76
C VAL A 184 9.21 -1.55 8.40
N PRO A 185 9.15 -2.06 9.65
CA PRO A 185 10.27 -2.80 10.24
C PRO A 185 10.69 -4.06 9.50
N LYS A 186 9.83 -4.66 8.64
CA LYS A 186 10.17 -5.84 7.82
C LYS A 186 11.31 -5.52 6.85
N ILE A 187 11.36 -4.29 6.34
CA ILE A 187 12.40 -3.86 5.39
C ILE A 187 13.50 -3.03 6.05
N ALA A 188 13.21 -2.29 7.11
CA ALA A 188 14.13 -1.38 7.78
C ALA A 188 13.90 -1.38 9.29
N SER A 189 14.71 -2.14 10.03
CA SER A 189 14.69 -2.11 11.50
C SER A 189 15.28 -0.80 12.03
N LYS A 190 14.76 -0.31 13.17
CA LYS A 190 15.46 0.74 13.94
C LYS A 190 16.73 0.10 14.53
N ARG A 191 17.86 0.71 14.30
CA ARG A 191 19.09 0.41 15.06
C ARG A 191 19.17 1.29 16.27
#